data_f1654cb94b07d22bfd720b8899d23a4e
#
_entry.id   f1654cb94b07d22bfd720b8899d23a4e
#
_cell.length_a   1.000
_cell.length_b   1.000
_cell.length_c   1.000
_cell.angle_alpha   90.00
_cell.angle_beta   90.00
_cell.angle_gamma   90.00
#
_symmetry.space_group_name_H-M   'P 1'
#
loop_
_entity.id
_entity.type
_entity.pdbx_description
1 polymer ?
#
loop_
_entity_poly.entity_id
_entity_poly.type
_entity_poly.pdbx_seq_one_letter_code
_entity_poly.pdbx_strand_id
1 'polypeptide(L)'
;MELLKHLSQRQYIDGEWVESXNKNTRDIINPYNQEVIFTVSEGTKEDAERAILAARXAFESGEWSQETAEXRGKKVRAIADKIKEHREALARLETLDTGKTLEESYADMDDIHNVFMYFAGLADKDGGEMIDSPIPDTESKIVKEPVGVVTQITPWNYPLLQASWKIAPALATGCSLVMKPSEITPLTTIRVFELMEEVGFPKGTINLILGAGSEVGDVMSGHKEVDLVSFTGGIETGKHIMKNAANNVTNIALELGGKNPNIIFDDADFELAVDQALNGGYFHAGQVCSAGSRILVQNSIKDKFEQALIDRVKKIKLGNGFDADTEMGPVISTEHRNKIESYMDVAKAEGATIAVGGKRPDRDDLKDGLFFEPTVITNCDTSMRIVQEEVFGPVVTVEGFETEQEAIQLANDSIYGLAGAVFSKDIGKAQRVANKLKLGTVWINDFHPYFAQAPWGGYKQSGIGRELGKEGLEEYLVSKHILTNTNPQLVNWFSK
;
A
#
# COMPACT_ATOMS: atom_id res chain seq x y z
N MET A 1 3.09 18.57 -21.83
CA MET A 1 3.27 19.11 -20.50
C MET A 1 4.74 19.18 -20.12
N GLU A 2 5.09 20.24 -19.45
CA GLU A 2 6.49 20.45 -19.06
C GLU A 2 7.03 19.33 -18.18
N LEU A 3 6.18 18.82 -17.28
CA LEU A 3 6.58 17.77 -16.36
C LEU A 3 7.13 16.52 -17.06
N LEU A 4 6.63 16.25 -18.25
CA LEU A 4 6.92 14.98 -18.93
C LEU A 4 8.09 15.09 -19.89
N LYS A 5 8.57 16.30 -20.18
CA LYS A 5 9.54 16.51 -21.25
C LYS A 5 10.83 15.71 -21.07
N HIS A 6 11.31 15.61 -19.85
CA HIS A 6 12.61 15.00 -19.58
C HIS A 6 12.50 13.70 -18.79
N LEU A 7 11.27 13.21 -18.58
CA LEU A 7 11.06 11.97 -17.82
C LEU A 7 11.47 10.78 -18.67
N SER A 8 12.17 9.83 -18.07
CA SER A 8 12.57 8.61 -18.77
C SER A 8 11.36 7.79 -19.19
N GLN A 9 11.45 7.21 -20.37
CA GLN A 9 10.44 6.27 -20.85
C GLN A 9 10.90 4.83 -20.72
N ARG A 10 12.04 4.59 -20.04
CA ARG A 10 12.72 3.30 -20.03
C ARG A 10 12.75 2.71 -18.65
N GLN A 11 13.13 1.44 -18.59
CA GLN A 11 13.40 0.72 -17.35
C GLN A 11 14.81 1.05 -16.87
N TYR A 12 15.06 0.83 -15.58
CA TYR A 12 16.38 1.08 -15.00
C TYR A 12 16.91 -0.26 -14.51
N ILE A 13 17.86 -0.83 -15.23
CA ILE A 13 18.38 -2.15 -14.93
C ILE A 13 19.90 -2.09 -14.91
N ASP A 14 20.49 -2.55 -13.81
CA ASP A 14 21.94 -2.67 -13.69
C ASP A 14 22.64 -1.35 -13.95
N GLY A 15 22.06 -0.26 -13.45
CA GLY A 15 22.65 1.06 -13.55
C GLY A 15 22.43 1.79 -14.85
N GLU A 16 21.56 1.28 -15.72
CA GLU A 16 21.32 1.88 -17.03
C GLU A 16 19.83 1.96 -17.34
N TRP A 17 19.44 3.03 -18.03
CA TRP A 17 18.09 3.17 -18.55
C TRP A 17 18.00 2.41 -19.88
N VAL A 18 17.13 1.39 -19.94
CA VAL A 18 17.08 0.48 -21.09
C VAL A 18 15.64 0.29 -21.56
N GLU A 19 15.50 0.06 -22.88
CA GLU A 19 14.23 -0.38 -23.46
C GLU A 19 13.95 -1.82 -23.04
N SER A 20 12.68 -2.23 -23.22
CA SER A 20 12.39 -3.66 -23.08
C SER A 20 13.00 -4.45 -24.22
N UNK A 21 13.00 -5.58 -23.83
CA UNK A 21 13.57 -6.37 -24.63
C UNK A 21 13.02 -6.37 -25.90
N ASN A 22 11.83 -6.62 -26.08
CA ASN A 22 11.11 -6.67 -27.34
C ASN A 22 10.76 -5.28 -27.89
N LYS A 23 11.15 -4.23 -27.21
CA LYS A 23 10.93 -2.83 -27.58
C LYS A 23 9.46 -2.42 -27.60
N ASN A 24 8.58 -3.22 -27.04
CA ASN A 24 7.18 -2.84 -26.89
C ASN A 24 7.02 -1.72 -25.88
N THR A 25 5.97 -0.94 -26.07
CA THR A 25 5.67 0.20 -25.21
C THR A 25 4.21 0.16 -24.76
N ARG A 26 3.92 0.94 -23.75
CA ARG A 26 2.57 1.09 -23.20
C ARG A 26 2.22 2.56 -23.13
N ASP A 27 1.03 2.91 -23.58
CA ASP A 27 0.50 4.27 -23.40
C ASP A 27 -0.02 4.43 -21.98
N ILE A 28 0.28 5.58 -21.39
CA ILE A 28 -0.20 5.95 -20.06
C ILE A 28 -1.36 6.93 -20.23
N ILE A 29 -2.45 6.65 -19.54
CA ILE A 29 -3.73 7.31 -19.76
C ILE A 29 -4.07 8.21 -18.57
N ASN A 30 -4.51 9.42 -18.87
CA ASN A 30 -5.02 10.36 -17.86
C ASN A 30 -6.45 9.96 -17.50
N PRO A 31 -6.73 9.54 -16.25
CA PRO A 31 -8.10 9.12 -15.91
C PRO A 31 -9.13 10.25 -16.03
N TYR A 32 -8.68 11.49 -15.92
CA TYR A 32 -9.61 12.62 -15.98
C TYR A 32 -10.29 12.75 -17.35
N ASN A 33 -9.58 12.45 -18.44
CA ASN A 33 -10.14 12.65 -19.78
C ASN A 33 -9.80 11.53 -20.75
N GLN A 34 -9.11 10.49 -20.28
CA GLN A 34 -8.72 9.32 -21.05
C GLN A 34 -7.75 9.60 -22.20
N GLU A 35 -7.08 10.73 -22.16
CA GLU A 35 -6.05 11.05 -23.16
C GLU A 35 -4.75 10.34 -22.83
N VAL A 36 -4.01 9.98 -23.87
CA VAL A 36 -2.66 9.44 -23.70
C VAL A 36 -1.74 10.59 -23.33
N ILE A 37 -1.04 10.45 -22.19
CA ILE A 37 -0.16 11.52 -21.70
C ILE A 37 1.31 11.19 -21.83
N PHE A 38 1.64 9.89 -21.99
CA PHE A 38 3.04 9.46 -22.00
C PHE A 38 3.10 8.05 -22.54
N THR A 39 4.30 7.60 -22.91
CA THR A 39 4.52 6.22 -23.39
C THR A 39 5.76 5.70 -22.70
N VAL A 40 5.68 4.48 -22.16
CA VAL A 40 6.81 3.88 -21.43
C VAL A 40 7.09 2.49 -21.98
N SER A 41 8.28 1.98 -21.69
CA SER A 41 8.63 0.60 -22.03
C SER A 41 7.68 -0.38 -21.38
N GLU A 42 7.37 -1.45 -22.11
CA GLU A 42 6.55 -2.57 -21.58
C GLU A 42 7.48 -3.75 -21.34
N GLY A 43 7.86 -3.96 -20.09
CA GLY A 43 8.86 -4.97 -19.75
C GLY A 43 8.41 -6.40 -20.00
N THR A 44 9.38 -7.26 -20.23
CA THR A 44 9.17 -8.66 -20.51
C THR A 44 9.68 -9.52 -19.35
N LYS A 45 9.36 -10.83 -19.42
CA LYS A 45 9.91 -11.79 -18.46
C LYS A 45 11.44 -11.73 -18.44
N GLU A 46 12.05 -11.60 -19.62
CA GLU A 46 13.49 -11.54 -19.73
C GLU A 46 14.05 -10.28 -19.05
N ASP A 47 13.36 -9.15 -19.17
CA ASP A 47 13.77 -7.93 -18.48
C ASP A 47 13.73 -8.13 -16.97
N ALA A 48 12.67 -8.74 -16.46
CA ALA A 48 12.54 -9.00 -15.03
C ALA A 48 13.66 -9.91 -14.55
N GLU A 49 13.98 -10.95 -15.31
CA GLU A 49 15.07 -11.84 -14.95
C GLU A 49 16.41 -11.10 -14.94
N ARG A 50 16.66 -10.27 -15.96
CA ARG A 50 17.88 -9.46 -15.99
C ARG A 50 18.01 -8.60 -14.74
N ALA A 51 16.92 -7.97 -14.33
CA ALA A 51 16.94 -7.11 -13.16
C ALA A 51 17.22 -7.90 -11.87
N ILE A 52 16.59 -9.08 -11.75
CA ILE A 52 16.80 -9.92 -10.58
C ILE A 52 18.25 -10.38 -10.49
N LEU A 53 18.82 -10.80 -11.63
CA LEU A 53 20.21 -11.24 -11.64
C LEU A 53 21.17 -10.08 -11.35
N ALA A 54 20.85 -8.87 -11.85
CA ALA A 54 21.64 -7.68 -11.53
C ALA A 54 21.58 -7.40 -10.03
N ALA A 55 20.41 -7.53 -9.45
CA ALA A 55 20.25 -7.31 -8.01
C ALA A 55 21.05 -8.33 -7.22
N ARG A 56 21.05 -9.58 -7.67
CA ARG A 56 21.88 -10.60 -7.02
C ARG A 56 23.36 -10.27 -7.08
N UNK A 57 23.68 -9.77 -8.17
CA UNK A 57 24.93 -9.41 -8.34
C UNK A 57 25.33 -8.38 -7.45
N ALA A 58 24.64 -7.46 -7.43
CA ALA A 58 24.95 -6.32 -6.60
C ALA A 58 25.00 -6.70 -5.11
N PHE A 59 24.02 -7.49 -4.68
CA PHE A 59 23.98 -7.89 -3.28
C PHE A 59 25.22 -8.69 -2.89
N GLU A 60 25.61 -9.64 -3.71
CA GLU A 60 26.76 -10.48 -3.38
C GLU A 60 28.08 -9.72 -3.43
N SER A 61 28.17 -8.65 -4.22
CA SER A 61 29.41 -7.85 -4.27
C SER A 61 29.73 -7.20 -2.93
N GLY A 62 28.70 -6.95 -2.12
CA GLY A 62 28.90 -6.31 -0.85
C GLY A 62 29.02 -4.80 -0.90
N GLU A 63 29.04 -4.20 -2.08
CA GLU A 63 29.23 -2.75 -2.18
C GLU A 63 28.18 -1.97 -1.43
N TRP A 64 26.94 -2.46 -1.43
CA TRP A 64 25.87 -1.85 -0.65
C TRP A 64 25.55 -2.64 0.61
N SER A 65 25.44 -3.96 0.48
CA SER A 65 24.99 -4.80 1.59
C SER A 65 25.96 -4.76 2.77
N GLN A 66 27.23 -4.49 2.53
CA GLN A 66 28.23 -4.41 3.60
C GLN A 66 28.68 -2.99 3.89
N GLU A 67 28.06 -2.01 3.25
CA GLU A 67 28.30 -0.62 3.60
C GLU A 67 27.82 -0.39 5.04
N THR A 68 28.44 0.55 5.74
CA THR A 68 28.02 0.82 7.11
C THR A 68 26.57 1.27 7.15
N ALA A 69 25.89 0.95 8.23
CA ALA A 69 24.50 1.36 8.40
C ALA A 69 24.36 2.88 8.36
N GLU A 70 25.36 3.59 8.88
CA GLU A 70 25.38 5.03 8.81
C GLU A 70 25.37 5.54 7.37
N UNK A 71 25.98 4.99 6.48
CA UNK A 71 26.04 5.33 5.25
C UNK A 71 24.90 5.15 4.55
N ARG A 72 24.44 3.95 4.77
CA ARG A 72 23.15 3.65 4.15
C ARG A 72 22.07 4.63 4.56
N GLY A 73 22.04 4.92 5.85
CA GLY A 73 21.06 5.88 6.34
C GLY A 73 21.22 7.26 5.69
N LYS A 74 22.44 7.70 5.50
CA LYS A 74 22.67 9.00 4.85
C LYS A 74 22.17 9.02 3.41
N LYS A 75 22.34 7.91 2.69
CA LYS A 75 21.85 7.83 1.31
C LYS A 75 20.32 7.82 1.27
N VAL A 76 19.69 7.08 2.19
CA VAL A 76 18.24 7.05 2.26
C VAL A 76 17.70 8.45 2.61
N ARG A 77 18.39 9.15 3.51
CA ARG A 77 18.01 10.52 3.82
C ARG A 77 18.16 11.44 2.60
N ALA A 78 19.19 11.23 1.80
CA ALA A 78 19.37 12.03 0.57
C ALA A 78 18.20 11.84 -0.38
N ILE A 79 17.60 10.64 -0.42
CA ILE A 79 16.36 10.43 -1.19
C ILE A 79 15.24 11.30 -0.61
N ALA A 80 15.09 11.33 0.71
CA ALA A 80 14.07 12.17 1.34
C ALA A 80 14.26 13.64 0.96
N ASP A 81 15.51 14.10 0.94
CA ASP A 81 15.82 15.49 0.57
C ASP A 81 15.42 15.75 -0.88
N LYS A 82 15.67 14.81 -1.79
CA LYS A 82 15.26 14.95 -3.19
C LYS A 82 13.74 15.01 -3.33
N ILE A 83 13.03 14.19 -2.58
CA ILE A 83 11.55 14.20 -2.61
C ILE A 83 11.05 15.58 -2.17
N LYS A 84 11.61 16.12 -1.10
CA LYS A 84 11.20 17.43 -0.61
C LYS A 84 11.50 18.52 -1.63
N GLU A 85 12.68 18.48 -2.23
CA GLU A 85 13.10 19.44 -3.25
C GLU A 85 12.15 19.43 -4.45
N HIS A 86 11.67 18.25 -4.84
CA HIS A 86 10.84 18.06 -6.02
C HIS A 86 9.36 17.85 -5.68
N ARG A 87 8.94 18.29 -4.50
CA ARG A 87 7.60 18.04 -3.98
C ARG A 87 6.49 18.46 -4.95
N GLU A 88 6.58 19.68 -5.45
CA GLU A 88 5.52 20.19 -6.33
C GLU A 88 5.46 19.41 -7.63
N ALA A 89 6.60 19.18 -8.26
CA ALA A 89 6.62 18.47 -9.54
C ALA A 89 6.11 17.02 -9.38
N LEU A 90 6.54 16.36 -8.31
CA LEU A 90 6.08 14.99 -8.06
C LEU A 90 4.58 14.93 -7.77
N ALA A 91 4.06 15.89 -6.99
CA ALA A 91 2.64 15.92 -6.68
C ALA A 91 1.81 16.13 -7.95
N ARG A 92 2.24 17.06 -8.81
CA ARG A 92 1.52 17.31 -10.06
C ARG A 92 1.55 16.09 -10.97
N LEU A 93 2.69 15.39 -11.00
CA LEU A 93 2.81 14.18 -11.79
C LEU A 93 1.89 13.08 -11.26
N GLU A 94 1.79 12.94 -9.93
CA GLU A 94 0.91 11.93 -9.33
C GLU A 94 -0.56 12.21 -9.64
N THR A 95 -0.97 13.47 -9.57
CA THR A 95 -2.35 13.85 -9.92
C THR A 95 -2.64 13.54 -11.38
N LEU A 96 -1.70 13.87 -12.25
CA LEU A 96 -1.86 13.60 -13.68
C LEU A 96 -2.04 12.12 -13.95
N ASP A 97 -1.27 11.28 -13.25
CA ASP A 97 -1.22 9.84 -13.50
C ASP A 97 -2.41 9.10 -12.87
N THR A 98 -2.86 9.53 -11.71
CA THR A 98 -3.87 8.79 -10.95
C THR A 98 -5.25 9.44 -10.94
N GLY A 99 -5.33 10.73 -11.24
CA GLY A 99 -6.59 11.46 -11.16
C GLY A 99 -6.92 12.00 -9.78
N LYS A 100 -6.16 11.65 -8.74
CA LYS A 100 -6.45 12.18 -7.41
C LYS A 100 -6.24 13.70 -7.40
N THR A 101 -6.80 14.37 -6.40
CA THR A 101 -6.67 15.83 -6.32
C THR A 101 -5.22 16.19 -6.02
N LEU A 102 -4.85 17.40 -6.44
CA LEU A 102 -3.51 17.88 -6.18
C LEU A 102 -3.24 18.00 -4.67
N GLU A 103 -4.26 18.37 -3.90
CA GLU A 103 -4.12 18.43 -2.45
C GLU A 103 -3.78 17.05 -1.87
N GLU A 104 -4.44 16.00 -2.36
CA GLU A 104 -4.11 14.63 -1.95
C GLU A 104 -2.68 14.28 -2.33
N SER A 105 -2.25 14.67 -3.52
CA SER A 105 -0.90 14.37 -3.99
C SER A 105 0.16 15.09 -3.15
N TYR A 106 -0.08 16.33 -2.77
CA TYR A 106 0.84 17.03 -1.87
C TYR A 106 0.97 16.30 -0.54
N ALA A 107 -0.16 15.86 0.01
CA ALA A 107 -0.12 15.10 1.27
C ALA A 107 0.67 13.81 1.09
N ASP A 108 0.49 13.14 -0.05
CA ASP A 108 1.28 11.93 -0.34
C ASP A 108 2.77 12.24 -0.33
N MET A 109 3.18 13.32 -0.98
CA MET A 109 4.61 13.63 -1.06
C MET A 109 5.19 13.95 0.31
N ASP A 110 4.43 14.63 1.17
CA ASP A 110 4.88 14.89 2.53
C ASP A 110 5.04 13.59 3.31
N ASP A 111 4.08 12.66 3.15
CA ASP A 111 4.17 11.36 3.82
C ASP A 111 5.36 10.56 3.30
N ILE A 112 5.59 10.59 1.99
CA ILE A 112 6.71 9.87 1.37
C ILE A 112 8.05 10.40 1.93
N HIS A 113 8.18 11.72 1.99
CA HIS A 113 9.38 12.32 2.59
C HIS A 113 9.58 11.79 4.01
N ASN A 114 8.50 11.77 4.79
CA ASN A 114 8.60 11.32 6.19
C ASN A 114 8.96 9.84 6.29
N VAL A 115 8.51 9.01 5.35
CA VAL A 115 8.86 7.60 5.37
C VAL A 115 10.36 7.41 5.14
N PHE A 116 10.91 8.09 4.13
CA PHE A 116 12.35 8.00 3.89
C PHE A 116 13.15 8.54 5.07
N MET A 117 12.69 9.65 5.67
CA MET A 117 13.37 10.19 6.86
C MET A 117 13.35 9.19 8.01
N TYR A 118 12.20 8.56 8.24
CA TYR A 118 12.08 7.61 9.34
C TYR A 118 13.04 6.44 9.19
N PHE A 119 13.05 5.81 8.01
CA PHE A 119 13.91 4.63 7.82
C PHE A 119 15.38 5.03 7.72
N ALA A 120 15.69 6.23 7.21
CA ALA A 120 17.05 6.73 7.25
C ALA A 120 17.55 6.82 8.69
N GLY A 121 16.71 7.34 9.58
CA GLY A 121 17.07 7.48 10.99
C GLY A 121 17.14 6.16 11.71
N LEU A 122 16.41 5.15 11.23
CA LEU A 122 16.35 3.85 11.88
C LEU A 122 17.49 2.91 11.44
N ALA A 123 18.18 3.24 10.34
CA ALA A 123 19.11 2.32 9.69
C ALA A 123 20.20 1.83 10.65
N ASP A 124 20.71 2.70 11.52
CA ASP A 124 21.82 2.35 12.42
C ASP A 124 21.37 2.15 13.86
N LYS A 125 20.09 1.87 14.09
CA LYS A 125 19.58 1.79 15.47
C LYS A 125 19.40 0.36 15.97
N ASP A 126 19.56 -0.66 15.14
CA ASP A 126 19.38 -2.05 15.56
C ASP A 126 20.63 -2.85 15.23
N GLY A 127 21.54 -2.91 16.17
CA GLY A 127 22.80 -3.62 15.99
C GLY A 127 22.75 -5.09 16.41
N GLY A 128 21.57 -5.60 16.74
CA GLY A 128 21.43 -6.95 17.26
C GLY A 128 21.45 -6.96 18.77
N GLU A 129 21.71 -8.14 19.35
CA GLU A 129 21.70 -8.22 20.80
C GLU A 129 22.64 -9.31 21.32
N MET A 130 23.09 -9.12 22.54
CA MET A 130 23.83 -10.15 23.30
C MET A 130 22.88 -10.91 24.18
N ILE A 131 22.99 -12.23 24.17
CA ILE A 131 22.17 -13.11 25.00
C ILE A 131 23.03 -13.61 26.17
N ASP A 132 22.46 -13.63 27.35
CA ASP A 132 23.13 -14.20 28.52
C ASP A 132 23.11 -15.71 28.39
N SER A 133 24.19 -16.30 27.90
CA SER A 133 24.21 -17.71 27.56
C SER A 133 24.10 -18.59 28.81
N PRO A 134 23.26 -19.64 28.77
CA PRO A 134 23.19 -20.60 29.86
C PRO A 134 24.36 -21.62 29.86
N ILE A 135 25.20 -21.59 28.82
CA ILE A 135 26.31 -22.51 28.68
C ILE A 135 27.60 -21.81 29.12
N PRO A 136 28.31 -22.30 30.14
CA PRO A 136 29.55 -21.64 30.57
C PRO A 136 30.57 -21.53 29.45
N ASP A 137 31.37 -20.49 29.51
CA ASP A 137 32.44 -20.23 28.55
C ASP A 137 31.95 -20.09 27.12
N THR A 138 30.74 -19.53 26.96
CA THR A 138 30.23 -19.23 25.63
C THR A 138 29.75 -17.79 25.59
N GLU A 139 29.84 -17.23 24.37
CA GLU A 139 29.33 -15.90 24.08
C GLU A 139 28.25 -16.05 23.00
N SER A 140 27.07 -15.55 23.29
CA SER A 140 25.90 -15.71 22.41
C SER A 140 25.48 -14.34 21.91
N LYS A 141 25.41 -14.18 20.58
CA LYS A 141 24.91 -12.92 20.04
C LYS A 141 24.02 -13.14 18.83
N ILE A 142 23.09 -12.21 18.67
CA ILE A 142 22.18 -12.20 17.52
C ILE A 142 22.62 -11.04 16.63
N VAL A 143 22.91 -11.32 15.37
CA VAL A 143 23.17 -10.27 14.40
C VAL A 143 22.03 -10.20 13.40
N LYS A 144 21.74 -8.99 12.92
CA LYS A 144 20.70 -8.76 11.92
C LYS A 144 21.38 -8.53 10.58
N GLU A 145 20.94 -9.26 9.57
CA GLU A 145 21.51 -9.16 8.23
C GLU A 145 20.40 -8.88 7.23
N PRO A 146 20.74 -8.16 6.13
CA PRO A 146 19.72 -7.96 5.09
C PRO A 146 19.27 -9.29 4.49
N VAL A 147 17.98 -9.38 4.19
CA VAL A 147 17.41 -10.63 3.68
C VAL A 147 17.98 -11.00 2.31
N GLY A 148 18.36 -10.01 1.51
CA GLY A 148 19.00 -10.29 0.22
C GLY A 148 18.40 -9.49 -0.92
N VAL A 149 17.94 -10.21 -1.94
CA VAL A 149 17.30 -9.62 -3.11
C VAL A 149 15.79 -9.57 -2.88
N VAL A 150 15.21 -8.39 -3.07
CA VAL A 150 13.80 -8.17 -2.81
C VAL A 150 13.10 -7.72 -4.09
N THR A 151 12.03 -8.40 -4.48
CA THR A 151 11.15 -7.89 -5.52
C THR A 151 9.98 -7.16 -4.86
N GLN A 152 9.60 -6.03 -5.43
CA GLN A 152 8.63 -5.13 -4.83
C GLN A 152 7.59 -4.75 -5.88
N ILE A 153 6.32 -5.01 -5.58
CA ILE A 153 5.23 -4.80 -6.54
C ILE A 153 4.21 -3.90 -5.87
N THR A 154 3.91 -2.77 -6.50
CA THR A 154 3.06 -1.75 -5.90
C THR A 154 1.80 -1.51 -6.72
N PRO A 155 0.75 -0.99 -6.06
CA PRO A 155 -0.55 -0.79 -6.72
C PRO A 155 -0.65 0.59 -7.37
N TRP A 156 -1.79 0.83 -8.02
CA TRP A 156 -2.03 2.07 -8.77
C TRP A 156 -2.71 3.17 -7.94
N ASN A 157 -3.22 2.87 -6.76
CA ASN A 157 -3.95 3.89 -6.00
C ASN A 157 -3.02 4.88 -5.28
N TYR A 158 -1.90 4.38 -4.80
CA TYR A 158 -0.87 5.19 -4.15
C TYR A 158 0.49 4.76 -4.69
N PRO A 159 0.77 5.07 -5.96
CA PRO A 159 1.96 4.51 -6.61
C PRO A 159 3.25 4.80 -5.87
N LEU A 160 3.53 6.06 -5.60
CA LEU A 160 4.81 6.39 -4.98
C LEU A 160 4.81 6.17 -3.47
N LEU A 161 3.68 6.43 -2.82
CA LEU A 161 3.60 6.20 -1.37
C LEU A 161 3.90 4.74 -1.05
N GLN A 162 3.24 3.83 -1.76
CA GLN A 162 3.46 2.40 -1.51
C GLN A 162 4.88 1.98 -1.92
N ALA A 163 5.42 2.58 -2.95
CA ALA A 163 6.83 2.31 -3.31
C ALA A 163 7.76 2.75 -2.19
N SER A 164 7.49 3.91 -1.57
CA SER A 164 8.34 4.42 -0.50
C SER A 164 8.35 3.50 0.71
N TRP A 165 7.20 2.91 1.05
CA TRP A 165 7.11 1.99 2.20
C TRP A 165 8.01 0.78 2.00
N LYS A 166 8.33 0.45 0.76
CA LYS A 166 9.11 -0.74 0.40
C LYS A 166 10.58 -0.40 0.11
N ILE A 167 10.82 0.67 -0.63
CA ILE A 167 12.17 1.06 -1.04
C ILE A 167 13.00 1.50 0.17
N ALA A 168 12.41 2.33 1.02
CA ALA A 168 13.17 2.93 2.12
C ALA A 168 13.72 1.88 3.07
N PRO A 169 12.90 0.95 3.61
CA PRO A 169 13.48 -0.04 4.51
C PRO A 169 14.41 -1.03 3.81
N ALA A 170 14.15 -1.36 2.54
CA ALA A 170 15.04 -2.27 1.83
C ALA A 170 16.44 -1.70 1.73
N LEU A 171 16.54 -0.43 1.33
CA LEU A 171 17.85 0.21 1.21
C LEU A 171 18.50 0.43 2.57
N ALA A 172 17.71 0.81 3.57
CA ALA A 172 18.25 1.05 4.91
C ALA A 172 18.92 -0.21 5.47
N THR A 173 18.40 -1.38 5.16
CA THR A 173 18.92 -2.64 5.69
C THR A 173 20.05 -3.25 4.86
N GLY A 174 20.26 -2.78 3.65
CA GLY A 174 21.33 -3.30 2.80
C GLY A 174 20.89 -4.25 1.72
N CYS A 175 19.59 -4.37 1.46
CA CYS A 175 19.07 -5.22 0.38
C CYS A 175 19.30 -4.59 -0.98
N SER A 176 19.25 -5.42 -2.02
CA SER A 176 19.10 -4.97 -3.39
C SER A 176 17.66 -5.20 -3.81
N LEU A 177 17.15 -4.35 -4.70
CA LEU A 177 15.73 -4.40 -4.99
C LEU A 177 15.42 -4.33 -6.48
N VAL A 178 14.28 -4.91 -6.84
CA VAL A 178 13.67 -4.78 -8.16
C VAL A 178 12.23 -4.31 -7.92
N MET A 179 11.96 -3.06 -8.32
CA MET A 179 10.67 -2.43 -8.10
C MET A 179 9.84 -2.49 -9.38
N LYS A 180 8.58 -2.93 -9.27
CA LYS A 180 7.63 -2.88 -10.39
C LYS A 180 6.39 -2.12 -9.93
N PRO A 181 6.22 -0.88 -10.37
CA PRO A 181 4.96 -0.18 -10.13
C PRO A 181 3.85 -0.76 -11.00
N SER A 182 2.61 -0.45 -10.66
CA SER A 182 1.50 -0.81 -11.53
C SER A 182 1.78 -0.29 -12.94
N GLU A 183 1.46 -1.09 -13.94
CA GLU A 183 1.73 -0.72 -15.33
C GLU A 183 0.97 0.52 -15.75
N ILE A 184 -0.12 0.86 -15.08
CA ILE A 184 -0.91 2.02 -15.49
C ILE A 184 -0.53 3.31 -14.76
N THR A 185 0.28 3.24 -13.69
CA THR A 185 0.66 4.44 -12.94
C THR A 185 2.15 4.43 -12.57
N PRO A 186 3.05 4.44 -13.56
CA PRO A 186 4.48 4.33 -13.24
C PRO A 186 5.22 5.67 -13.12
N LEU A 187 4.57 6.80 -13.40
CA LEU A 187 5.32 8.03 -13.69
C LEU A 187 6.13 8.56 -12.53
N THR A 188 5.55 8.63 -11.33
CA THR A 188 6.31 9.16 -10.19
C THR A 188 7.39 8.19 -9.74
N THR A 189 7.17 6.90 -9.87
CA THR A 189 8.22 5.92 -9.54
C THR A 189 9.40 6.05 -10.49
N ILE A 190 9.13 6.24 -11.79
CA ILE A 190 10.21 6.51 -12.75
C ILE A 190 11.00 7.74 -12.30
N ARG A 191 10.30 8.82 -11.97
CA ARG A 191 10.98 10.06 -11.58
C ARG A 191 11.84 9.86 -10.33
N VAL A 192 11.33 9.13 -9.35
CA VAL A 192 12.10 8.91 -8.14
C VAL A 192 13.33 8.04 -8.43
N PHE A 193 13.23 7.09 -9.35
CA PHE A 193 14.44 6.34 -9.74
C PHE A 193 15.48 7.26 -10.39
N GLU A 194 15.05 8.26 -11.19
CA GLU A 194 16.01 9.25 -11.69
C GLU A 194 16.66 10.01 -10.54
N LEU A 195 15.88 10.37 -9.52
CA LEU A 195 16.42 11.08 -8.37
C LEU A 195 17.36 10.18 -7.56
N MET A 196 17.02 8.90 -7.42
CA MET A 196 17.88 7.97 -6.72
C MET A 196 19.19 7.75 -7.48
N GLU A 197 19.13 7.77 -8.81
CA GLU A 197 20.36 7.71 -9.61
C GLU A 197 21.26 8.89 -9.28
N GLU A 198 20.68 10.09 -9.12
CA GLU A 198 21.46 11.27 -8.72
C GLU A 198 22.08 11.11 -7.35
N VAL A 199 21.36 10.50 -6.42
CA VAL A 199 21.91 10.21 -5.09
C VAL A 199 23.11 9.27 -5.20
N GLY A 200 22.98 8.26 -6.05
CA GLY A 200 24.08 7.34 -6.34
C GLY A 200 24.05 6.09 -5.50
N PHE A 201 23.88 4.95 -6.15
CA PHE A 201 23.90 3.63 -5.53
C PHE A 201 24.79 2.73 -6.37
N PRO A 202 25.40 1.72 -5.78
CA PRO A 202 26.17 0.79 -6.59
C PRO A 202 25.31 0.16 -7.66
N LYS A 203 25.89 -0.08 -8.83
CA LYS A 203 25.20 -0.63 -9.99
C LYS A 203 24.48 -1.92 -9.62
N GLY A 204 23.19 -1.98 -9.94
CA GLY A 204 22.36 -3.16 -9.67
C GLY A 204 21.69 -3.18 -8.32
N THR A 205 22.01 -2.24 -7.44
CA THR A 205 21.35 -2.18 -6.11
C THR A 205 19.88 -1.81 -6.24
N ILE A 206 19.55 -0.89 -7.14
CA ILE A 206 18.16 -0.52 -7.40
C ILE A 206 17.85 -0.80 -8.87
N ASN A 207 16.70 -1.39 -9.12
CA ASN A 207 16.27 -1.72 -10.47
C ASN A 207 14.77 -1.43 -10.59
N LEU A 208 14.36 -0.97 -11.78
CA LEU A 208 12.97 -0.61 -12.05
C LEU A 208 12.50 -1.36 -13.28
N ILE A 209 11.47 -2.19 -13.12
CA ILE A 209 10.83 -2.91 -14.21
C ILE A 209 9.46 -2.29 -14.44
N LEU A 210 9.15 -2.01 -15.69
CA LEU A 210 7.85 -1.51 -16.10
C LEU A 210 7.18 -2.63 -16.89
N GLY A 211 5.91 -2.90 -16.58
CA GLY A 211 5.23 -3.94 -17.31
C GLY A 211 4.07 -4.50 -16.53
N ALA A 212 3.28 -5.31 -17.22
CA ALA A 212 2.07 -5.88 -16.64
C ALA A 212 2.41 -6.98 -15.64
N GLY A 213 1.67 -7.01 -14.55
CA GLY A 213 1.83 -8.08 -13.56
C GLY A 213 1.61 -9.46 -14.18
N SER A 214 0.70 -9.57 -15.16
CA SER A 214 0.46 -10.84 -15.85
C SER A 214 1.67 -11.29 -16.64
N GLU A 215 2.55 -10.39 -17.02
CA GLU A 215 3.73 -10.75 -17.82
C GLU A 215 4.95 -11.01 -16.94
N VAL A 216 5.22 -10.14 -15.97
CA VAL A 216 6.48 -10.21 -15.22
C VAL A 216 6.29 -10.70 -13.79
N GLY A 217 5.06 -10.72 -13.28
CA GLY A 217 4.82 -11.02 -11.88
C GLY A 217 5.24 -12.41 -11.45
N ASP A 218 5.06 -13.40 -12.33
CA ASP A 218 5.44 -14.78 -11.99
C ASP A 218 6.96 -14.92 -11.87
N VAL A 219 7.72 -14.22 -12.70
CA VAL A 219 9.17 -14.21 -12.56
C VAL A 219 9.56 -13.55 -11.24
N MET A 220 8.94 -12.41 -10.94
CA MET A 220 9.30 -11.67 -9.72
C MET A 220 8.96 -12.43 -8.46
N SER A 221 7.91 -13.24 -8.48
CA SER A 221 7.49 -13.98 -7.28
C SER A 221 8.02 -15.40 -7.20
N GLY A 222 8.47 -15.99 -8.33
CA GLY A 222 8.88 -17.39 -8.35
C GLY A 222 10.34 -17.66 -8.70
N HIS A 223 11.14 -16.61 -8.91
CA HIS A 223 12.54 -16.81 -9.32
C HIS A 223 13.38 -17.25 -8.12
N LYS A 224 14.28 -18.18 -8.35
CA LYS A 224 15.09 -18.77 -7.27
C LYS A 224 16.04 -17.77 -6.63
N GLU A 225 16.39 -16.68 -7.32
CA GLU A 225 17.32 -15.70 -6.77
C GLU A 225 16.64 -14.61 -5.96
N VAL A 226 15.32 -14.70 -5.76
CA VAL A 226 14.58 -13.72 -4.95
C VAL A 226 14.44 -14.26 -3.53
N ASP A 227 14.81 -13.44 -2.55
CA ASP A 227 14.75 -13.80 -1.14
C ASP A 227 13.46 -13.33 -0.47
N LEU A 228 12.87 -12.25 -0.96
CA LEU A 228 11.64 -11.69 -0.39
C LEU A 228 10.83 -11.07 -1.51
N VAL A 229 9.53 -11.39 -1.54
CA VAL A 229 8.58 -10.71 -2.43
C VAL A 229 7.70 -9.83 -1.55
N SER A 230 7.68 -8.53 -1.84
CA SER A 230 6.82 -7.59 -1.15
C SER A 230 5.76 -7.07 -2.12
N PHE A 231 4.51 -7.32 -1.81
CA PHE A 231 3.40 -7.03 -2.72
C PHE A 231 2.31 -6.27 -1.98
N THR A 232 1.80 -5.22 -2.61
CA THR A 232 0.59 -4.53 -2.17
C THR A 232 -0.38 -4.50 -3.34
N GLY A 233 -1.60 -5.00 -3.11
CA GLY A 233 -2.61 -5.04 -4.15
C GLY A 233 -3.77 -5.93 -3.78
N GLY A 234 -4.42 -6.48 -4.79
CA GLY A 234 -5.63 -7.28 -4.60
C GLY A 234 -5.36 -8.65 -4.03
N ILE A 235 -6.40 -9.20 -3.38
CA ILE A 235 -6.26 -10.47 -2.66
C ILE A 235 -5.97 -11.65 -3.60
N GLU A 236 -6.59 -11.68 -4.79
CA GLU A 236 -6.36 -12.81 -5.68
C GLU A 236 -4.94 -12.86 -6.21
N THR A 237 -4.40 -11.69 -6.56
CA THR A 237 -3.01 -11.62 -6.98
C THR A 237 -2.08 -11.98 -5.82
N GLY A 238 -2.41 -11.53 -4.61
CA GLY A 238 -1.62 -11.89 -3.43
C GLY A 238 -1.55 -13.39 -3.23
N LYS A 239 -2.68 -14.08 -3.38
CA LYS A 239 -2.70 -15.54 -3.24
C LYS A 239 -1.84 -16.21 -4.31
N HIS A 240 -1.90 -15.70 -5.52
CA HIS A 240 -1.09 -16.24 -6.62
C HIS A 240 0.41 -16.07 -6.32
N ILE A 241 0.78 -14.92 -5.80
CA ILE A 241 2.18 -14.64 -5.43
C ILE A 241 2.64 -15.61 -4.33
N MET A 242 1.78 -15.86 -3.31
CA MET A 242 2.12 -16.83 -2.27
C MET A 242 2.42 -18.20 -2.88
N LYS A 243 1.59 -18.64 -3.83
CA LYS A 243 1.78 -19.95 -4.44
C LYS A 243 3.10 -20.02 -5.20
N ASN A 244 3.45 -18.96 -5.93
CA ASN A 244 4.71 -18.93 -6.67
C ASN A 244 5.92 -18.91 -5.73
N ALA A 245 5.84 -18.10 -4.67
CA ALA A 245 6.95 -17.99 -3.73
C ALA A 245 7.22 -19.31 -3.02
N ALA A 246 6.19 -20.13 -2.85
CA ALA A 246 6.33 -21.43 -2.17
C ALA A 246 7.31 -22.33 -2.89
N ASN A 247 7.49 -22.20 -4.19
CA ASN A 247 8.38 -23.06 -4.95
C ASN A 247 9.83 -23.02 -4.44
N ASN A 248 10.25 -21.88 -3.91
CA ASN A 248 11.62 -21.71 -3.42
C ASN A 248 11.67 -21.36 -1.93
N VAL A 249 10.55 -21.48 -1.24
CA VAL A 249 10.42 -21.08 0.17
C VAL A 249 10.81 -19.60 0.35
N THR A 250 10.49 -18.79 -0.65
CA THR A 250 10.80 -17.36 -0.63
C THR A 250 9.90 -16.66 0.40
N ASN A 251 10.48 -15.75 1.17
CA ASN A 251 9.72 -14.95 2.12
C ASN A 251 8.72 -14.06 1.39
N ILE A 252 7.58 -13.82 2.01
CA ILE A 252 6.58 -12.92 1.44
C ILE A 252 6.16 -11.87 2.47
N ALA A 253 5.84 -10.69 1.96
CA ALA A 253 5.19 -9.63 2.72
C ALA A 253 4.04 -9.14 1.85
N LEU A 254 2.83 -9.30 2.34
CA LEU A 254 1.63 -9.02 1.55
C LEU A 254 0.76 -7.99 2.27
N GLU A 255 0.43 -6.92 1.57
CA GLU A 255 -0.54 -5.93 2.03
C GLU A 255 -1.71 -5.96 1.06
N LEU A 256 -2.82 -6.51 1.51
CA LEU A 256 -3.94 -6.78 0.63
C LEU A 256 -5.13 -5.91 1.02
N GLY A 257 -6.27 -6.19 0.44
CA GLY A 257 -7.43 -5.32 0.60
C GLY A 257 -8.10 -5.43 1.96
N GLY A 258 -9.19 -4.69 2.06
CA GLY A 258 -10.01 -4.70 3.25
C GLY A 258 -11.45 -4.39 2.91
N LYS A 259 -12.32 -4.66 3.88
CA LYS A 259 -13.70 -4.23 3.85
C LYS A 259 -13.98 -3.64 5.22
N ASN A 260 -13.50 -2.44 5.42
CA ASN A 260 -13.20 -1.90 6.74
C ASN A 260 -14.44 -1.38 7.42
N PRO A 261 -14.76 -1.88 8.62
CA PRO A 261 -15.93 -1.42 9.34
C PRO A 261 -15.73 -0.05 9.97
N ASN A 262 -16.75 0.77 9.91
CA ASN A 262 -16.81 2.06 10.57
C ASN A 262 -17.99 2.00 11.51
N ILE A 263 -17.75 1.82 12.81
CA ILE A 263 -18.79 1.57 13.80
C ILE A 263 -19.18 2.89 14.47
N ILE A 264 -20.46 3.21 14.41
CA ILE A 264 -20.95 4.49 14.93
C ILE A 264 -22.03 4.22 15.98
N PHE A 265 -21.69 4.49 17.24
CA PHE A 265 -22.61 4.34 18.36
C PHE A 265 -23.51 5.57 18.47
N ASP A 266 -24.67 5.41 19.13
CA ASP A 266 -25.64 6.50 19.21
C ASP A 266 -25.17 7.65 20.09
N ASP A 267 -24.11 7.43 20.90
CA ASP A 267 -23.53 8.51 21.70
C ASP A 267 -22.33 9.19 21.02
N ALA A 268 -22.10 8.90 19.75
CA ALA A 268 -21.02 9.57 19.02
C ALA A 268 -21.35 11.05 18.81
N ASP A 269 -20.32 11.86 18.63
CA ASP A 269 -20.48 13.22 18.12
C ASP A 269 -21.05 13.07 16.71
N PHE A 270 -22.32 13.42 16.53
CA PHE A 270 -23.05 13.08 15.32
C PHE A 270 -22.42 13.74 14.08
N GLU A 271 -22.18 15.05 14.14
CA GLU A 271 -21.62 15.73 12.97
C GLU A 271 -20.22 15.22 12.64
N LEU A 272 -19.43 14.94 13.66
CA LEU A 272 -18.11 14.37 13.44
C LEU A 272 -18.20 13.01 12.77
N ALA A 273 -19.11 12.17 13.24
CA ALA A 273 -19.26 10.82 12.68
C ALA A 273 -19.67 10.87 11.21
N VAL A 274 -20.59 11.77 10.85
CA VAL A 274 -20.96 11.91 9.44
C VAL A 274 -19.79 12.39 8.60
N ASP A 275 -19.09 13.42 9.08
CA ASP A 275 -17.95 13.99 8.35
C ASP A 275 -16.84 12.96 8.15
N GLN A 276 -16.56 12.20 9.19
CA GLN A 276 -15.52 11.18 9.10
C GLN A 276 -15.96 9.98 8.27
N ALA A 277 -17.26 9.71 8.21
CA ALA A 277 -17.75 8.67 7.30
C ALA A 277 -17.51 9.05 5.84
N LEU A 278 -17.67 10.35 5.54
CA LEU A 278 -17.32 10.83 4.19
C LEU A 278 -15.82 10.66 3.92
N ASN A 279 -15.00 11.08 4.87
CA ASN A 279 -13.56 10.94 4.74
C ASN A 279 -13.18 9.46 4.55
N GLY A 280 -13.75 8.59 5.36
CA GLY A 280 -13.44 7.16 5.32
C GLY A 280 -13.86 6.48 4.03
N GLY A 281 -15.00 6.87 3.48
CA GLY A 281 -15.56 6.17 2.34
C GLY A 281 -15.26 6.76 0.98
N TYR A 282 -14.97 8.07 0.91
CA TYR A 282 -14.89 8.72 -0.39
C TYR A 282 -13.55 9.40 -0.68
N PHE A 283 -12.65 9.46 0.29
CA PHE A 283 -11.31 9.98 0.04
C PHE A 283 -10.69 9.19 -1.13
N HIS A 284 -10.08 9.90 -2.06
CA HIS A 284 -9.48 9.28 -3.27
C HIS A 284 -10.48 8.37 -4.01
N ALA A 285 -11.75 8.81 -4.09
CA ALA A 285 -12.82 8.06 -4.76
C ALA A 285 -12.97 6.64 -4.17
N GLY A 286 -12.69 6.48 -2.90
CA GLY A 286 -12.80 5.19 -2.23
C GLY A 286 -11.72 4.19 -2.58
N GLN A 287 -10.73 4.60 -3.35
CA GLN A 287 -9.66 3.71 -3.81
C GLN A 287 -8.53 3.66 -2.80
N VAL A 288 -8.88 3.26 -1.59
CA VAL A 288 -7.96 3.22 -0.44
C VAL A 288 -8.15 1.87 0.23
N CYS A 289 -7.05 1.16 0.49
CA CYS A 289 -7.17 -0.16 1.12
C CYS A 289 -7.85 -0.08 2.49
N SER A 290 -7.72 1.06 3.17
CA SER A 290 -8.35 1.27 4.47
C SER A 290 -9.72 1.96 4.37
N ALA A 291 -10.30 2.09 3.18
CA ALA A 291 -11.57 2.79 3.02
C ALA A 291 -12.64 2.24 3.97
N GLY A 292 -13.34 3.15 4.65
CA GLY A 292 -14.42 2.78 5.57
C GLY A 292 -15.70 2.54 4.79
N SER A 293 -15.71 1.50 3.99
CA SER A 293 -16.80 1.24 3.05
C SER A 293 -17.97 0.48 3.66
N ARG A 294 -17.83 0.07 4.91
CA ARG A 294 -18.83 -0.72 5.62
C ARG A 294 -19.23 0.02 6.89
N ILE A 295 -20.29 0.80 6.81
CA ILE A 295 -20.73 1.60 7.96
C ILE A 295 -21.72 0.80 8.77
N LEU A 296 -21.43 0.63 10.06
CA LEU A 296 -22.31 -0.02 11.02
C LEU A 296 -22.76 1.05 11.99
N VAL A 297 -24.08 1.35 11.98
CA VAL A 297 -24.59 2.45 12.78
C VAL A 297 -25.67 1.94 13.73
N GLN A 298 -25.63 2.42 14.99
CA GLN A 298 -26.58 1.95 16.00
C GLN A 298 -28.00 2.31 15.58
N ASN A 299 -28.93 1.36 15.75
CA ASN A 299 -30.26 1.46 15.21
C ASN A 299 -31.02 2.74 15.66
N SER A 300 -30.77 3.19 16.89
CA SER A 300 -31.45 4.36 17.43
C SER A 300 -31.18 5.63 16.63
N ILE A 301 -30.06 5.71 15.90
CA ILE A 301 -29.75 6.89 15.09
C ILE A 301 -29.60 6.55 13.60
N LYS A 302 -29.92 5.33 13.21
CA LYS A 302 -29.60 4.86 11.86
C LYS A 302 -30.29 5.70 10.77
N ASP A 303 -31.60 5.93 10.90
CA ASP A 303 -32.33 6.69 9.87
C ASP A 303 -31.79 8.12 9.75
N LYS A 304 -31.58 8.75 10.90
CA LYS A 304 -31.04 10.10 10.93
C LYS A 304 -29.64 10.15 10.31
N PHE A 305 -28.82 9.15 10.63
CA PHE A 305 -27.45 9.09 10.10
C PHE A 305 -27.46 8.89 8.58
N GLU A 306 -28.30 7.96 8.10
CA GLU A 306 -28.38 7.70 6.66
C GLU A 306 -28.76 8.97 5.91
N GLN A 307 -29.77 9.69 6.41
CA GLN A 307 -30.21 10.89 5.71
C GLN A 307 -29.12 11.95 5.70
N ALA A 308 -28.44 12.15 6.82
CA ALA A 308 -27.37 13.15 6.90
C ALA A 308 -26.22 12.77 5.96
N LEU A 309 -25.90 11.49 5.90
CA LEU A 309 -24.84 11.02 5.01
C LEU A 309 -25.23 11.25 3.55
N ILE A 310 -26.44 10.87 3.17
CA ILE A 310 -26.91 11.04 1.80
C ILE A 310 -26.87 12.52 1.41
N ASP A 311 -27.31 13.41 2.29
CA ASP A 311 -27.31 14.83 2.01
C ASP A 311 -25.90 15.36 1.75
N ARG A 312 -24.93 14.90 2.54
CA ARG A 312 -23.53 15.34 2.38
C ARG A 312 -22.91 14.72 1.11
N VAL A 313 -23.24 13.47 0.82
CA VAL A 313 -22.68 12.78 -0.36
C VAL A 313 -23.11 13.50 -1.64
N LYS A 314 -24.35 13.98 -1.69
CA LYS A 314 -24.85 14.70 -2.85
C LYS A 314 -24.05 15.98 -3.15
N LYS A 315 -23.37 16.51 -2.15
CA LYS A 315 -22.63 17.76 -2.27
C LYS A 315 -21.16 17.58 -2.62
N ILE A 316 -20.68 16.36 -2.71
CA ILE A 316 -19.26 16.12 -3.05
C ILE A 316 -18.99 16.63 -4.46
N LYS A 317 -17.94 17.43 -4.59
CA LYS A 317 -17.63 18.09 -5.86
C LYS A 317 -16.65 17.24 -6.68
N LEU A 318 -17.14 16.73 -7.80
CA LEU A 318 -16.35 15.96 -8.75
C LEU A 318 -15.67 16.90 -9.73
N GLY A 319 -14.49 16.55 -10.17
CA GLY A 319 -13.83 17.38 -11.18
C GLY A 319 -12.40 16.95 -11.46
N ASN A 320 -11.71 17.84 -12.16
CA ASN A 320 -10.30 17.70 -12.46
C ASN A 320 -9.49 17.85 -11.17
N GLY A 321 -8.61 16.90 -10.90
CA GLY A 321 -7.80 16.96 -9.69
C GLY A 321 -6.95 18.21 -9.55
N PHE A 322 -6.65 18.88 -10.67
CA PHE A 322 -5.87 20.11 -10.63
C PHE A 322 -6.70 21.33 -10.24
N ASP A 323 -8.02 21.24 -10.26
CA ASP A 323 -8.87 22.37 -9.87
C ASP A 323 -9.02 22.40 -8.35
N ALA A 324 -8.88 23.61 -7.78
CA ALA A 324 -8.89 23.78 -6.33
C ALA A 324 -10.22 23.37 -5.69
N ASP A 325 -11.31 23.47 -6.44
CA ASP A 325 -12.64 23.12 -5.90
C ASP A 325 -12.94 21.63 -5.90
N THR A 326 -12.19 20.83 -6.63
CA THR A 326 -12.47 19.41 -6.74
C THR A 326 -12.21 18.69 -5.41
N GLU A 327 -13.17 17.88 -4.98
CA GLU A 327 -13.06 17.08 -3.78
C GLU A 327 -12.83 15.61 -4.09
N MET A 328 -13.30 15.14 -5.25
CA MET A 328 -13.14 13.74 -5.64
C MET A 328 -12.88 13.66 -7.13
N GLY A 329 -11.81 13.00 -7.52
CA GLY A 329 -11.46 12.80 -8.91
C GLY A 329 -12.11 11.53 -9.50
N PRO A 330 -11.65 11.14 -10.70
CA PRO A 330 -12.14 9.92 -11.34
C PRO A 330 -11.59 8.66 -10.68
N VAL A 331 -12.14 7.50 -11.07
CA VAL A 331 -11.52 6.23 -10.75
C VAL A 331 -10.44 5.95 -11.81
N ILE A 332 -9.60 4.94 -11.54
CA ILE A 332 -8.31 4.84 -12.23
C ILE A 332 -8.40 4.38 -13.67
N SER A 333 -9.35 3.51 -14.01
CA SER A 333 -9.34 2.88 -15.33
C SER A 333 -10.75 2.48 -15.75
N THR A 334 -10.92 2.25 -17.05
CA THR A 334 -12.18 1.74 -17.57
C THR A 334 -12.50 0.37 -16.97
N GLU A 335 -11.51 -0.49 -16.86
CA GLU A 335 -11.72 -1.82 -16.28
C GLU A 335 -12.22 -1.71 -14.85
N HIS A 336 -11.61 -0.81 -14.07
CA HIS A 336 -12.00 -0.66 -12.68
C HIS A 336 -13.40 -0.04 -12.54
N ARG A 337 -13.71 0.96 -13.37
CA ARG A 337 -15.07 1.53 -13.33
C ARG A 337 -16.12 0.48 -13.68
N ASN A 338 -15.82 -0.36 -14.67
CA ASN A 338 -16.74 -1.45 -15.04
C ASN A 338 -16.96 -2.39 -13.86
N LYS A 339 -15.91 -2.69 -13.11
CA LYS A 339 -16.03 -3.52 -11.93
C LYS A 339 -16.95 -2.88 -10.89
N ILE A 340 -16.77 -1.58 -10.64
CA ILE A 340 -17.62 -0.87 -9.70
C ILE A 340 -19.09 -0.94 -10.16
N GLU A 341 -19.31 -0.71 -11.45
CA GLU A 341 -20.67 -0.77 -12.00
C GLU A 341 -21.28 -2.15 -11.85
N SER A 342 -20.49 -3.21 -12.01
CA SER A 342 -20.99 -4.56 -11.82
C SER A 342 -21.46 -4.81 -10.39
N TYR A 343 -20.83 -4.16 -9.42
CA TYR A 343 -21.28 -4.28 -8.03
C TYR A 343 -22.62 -3.58 -7.78
N MET A 344 -22.94 -2.57 -8.59
CA MET A 344 -24.28 -1.97 -8.48
C MET A 344 -25.34 -3.00 -8.87
N ASP A 345 -25.06 -3.80 -9.89
CA ASP A 345 -25.97 -4.88 -10.27
C ASP A 345 -26.07 -5.94 -9.19
N VAL A 346 -24.93 -6.28 -8.56
CA VAL A 346 -24.93 -7.23 -7.45
C VAL A 346 -25.83 -6.72 -6.29
N ALA A 347 -25.66 -5.44 -5.94
CA ALA A 347 -26.47 -4.87 -4.85
C ALA A 347 -27.96 -4.94 -5.14
N LYS A 348 -28.35 -4.59 -6.36
CA LYS A 348 -29.76 -4.64 -6.75
C LYS A 348 -30.29 -6.05 -6.72
N ALA A 349 -29.52 -7.00 -7.23
CA ALA A 349 -29.95 -8.41 -7.26
C ALA A 349 -30.11 -8.97 -5.84
N GLU A 350 -29.34 -8.46 -4.89
CA GLU A 350 -29.44 -8.92 -3.51
C GLU A 350 -30.54 -8.23 -2.72
N GLY A 351 -31.21 -7.27 -3.33
CA GLY A 351 -32.31 -6.56 -2.67
C GLY A 351 -31.91 -5.31 -1.92
N ALA A 352 -30.66 -4.90 -2.02
CA ALA A 352 -30.21 -3.66 -1.41
C ALA A 352 -30.72 -2.45 -2.19
N THR A 353 -30.69 -1.29 -1.56
CA THR A 353 -31.16 -0.04 -2.15
C THR A 353 -29.98 0.87 -2.44
N ILE A 354 -29.88 1.34 -3.67
CA ILE A 354 -28.91 2.39 -4.00
C ILE A 354 -29.58 3.72 -3.68
N ALA A 355 -29.25 4.28 -2.52
CA ALA A 355 -29.95 5.46 -2.03
C ALA A 355 -29.55 6.73 -2.74
N VAL A 356 -28.29 6.80 -3.21
CA VAL A 356 -27.79 7.93 -3.99
C VAL A 356 -26.61 7.45 -4.80
N GLY A 357 -26.41 8.04 -5.97
CA GLY A 357 -25.29 7.68 -6.84
C GLY A 357 -25.56 6.42 -7.62
N GLY A 358 -24.55 5.57 -7.72
CA GLY A 358 -24.66 4.29 -8.41
C GLY A 358 -24.55 4.37 -9.91
N LYS A 359 -24.04 5.47 -10.44
CA LYS A 359 -23.99 5.70 -11.88
C LYS A 359 -22.90 6.70 -12.23
N ARG A 360 -22.62 6.82 -13.51
CA ARG A 360 -21.73 7.86 -14.00
C ARG A 360 -22.44 9.22 -13.90
N PRO A 361 -21.68 10.29 -13.60
CA PRO A 361 -22.33 11.61 -13.49
C PRO A 361 -22.90 12.08 -14.83
N ASP A 362 -24.05 12.72 -14.77
CA ASP A 362 -24.72 13.27 -15.96
C ASP A 362 -24.27 14.72 -16.13
N ARG A 363 -23.00 14.88 -16.52
CA ARG A 363 -22.37 16.18 -16.70
C ARG A 363 -21.49 16.14 -17.94
N ASP A 364 -21.73 17.09 -18.86
CA ASP A 364 -20.95 17.15 -20.10
C ASP A 364 -19.46 17.34 -19.84
N ASP A 365 -19.12 18.12 -18.82
CA ASP A 365 -17.72 18.42 -18.56
C ASP A 365 -16.93 17.22 -18.02
N LEU A 366 -17.61 16.16 -17.60
CA LEU A 366 -16.97 14.96 -17.03
C LEU A 366 -17.13 13.73 -17.90
N LYS A 367 -17.81 13.85 -19.03
CA LYS A 367 -18.21 12.66 -19.79
C LYS A 367 -17.05 11.88 -20.38
N ASP A 368 -15.92 12.54 -20.64
CA ASP A 368 -14.75 11.87 -21.21
C ASP A 368 -13.85 11.24 -20.16
N GLY A 369 -14.12 11.49 -18.89
CA GLY A 369 -13.31 10.95 -17.78
C GLY A 369 -13.93 9.74 -17.15
N LEU A 370 -13.16 9.13 -16.27
CA LEU A 370 -13.54 7.87 -15.64
C LEU A 370 -14.24 8.13 -14.30
N PHE A 371 -15.30 8.91 -14.35
CA PHE A 371 -16.01 9.31 -13.14
C PHE A 371 -17.11 8.34 -12.76
N PHE A 372 -17.35 8.24 -11.47
CA PHE A 372 -18.45 7.47 -10.91
C PHE A 372 -18.97 8.25 -9.71
N GLU A 373 -20.28 8.39 -9.59
CA GLU A 373 -20.86 9.19 -8.52
C GLU A 373 -20.64 8.55 -7.15
N PRO A 374 -20.35 9.36 -6.13
CA PRO A 374 -20.30 8.80 -4.78
C PRO A 374 -21.65 8.21 -4.42
N THR A 375 -21.60 7.03 -3.81
CA THR A 375 -22.76 6.15 -3.70
C THR A 375 -22.96 5.70 -2.26
N VAL A 376 -24.23 5.66 -1.82
CA VAL A 376 -24.61 5.09 -0.54
C VAL A 376 -25.60 3.95 -0.82
N ILE A 377 -25.32 2.80 -0.25
CA ILE A 377 -26.20 1.63 -0.37
C ILE A 377 -26.78 1.32 1.00
N THR A 378 -28.11 1.27 1.06
CA THR A 378 -28.83 1.01 2.30
C THR A 378 -29.64 -0.28 2.15
N ASN A 379 -30.37 -0.62 3.20
CA ASN A 379 -31.23 -1.80 3.20
C ASN A 379 -30.42 -3.04 2.83
N CYS A 380 -29.29 -3.21 3.51
CA CYS A 380 -28.39 -4.32 3.25
C CYS A 380 -27.95 -4.95 4.58
N ASP A 381 -27.37 -6.14 4.48
CA ASP A 381 -26.86 -6.83 5.67
C ASP A 381 -25.56 -7.53 5.35
N THR A 382 -24.90 -7.96 6.40
CA THR A 382 -23.53 -8.50 6.32
C THR A 382 -23.43 -9.76 5.46
N SER A 383 -24.52 -10.48 5.22
CA SER A 383 -24.46 -11.67 4.37
C SER A 383 -24.33 -11.35 2.88
N MET A 384 -24.62 -10.10 2.48
CA MET A 384 -24.63 -9.72 1.07
C MET A 384 -23.23 -9.53 0.53
N ARG A 385 -23.02 -9.88 -0.75
CA ARG A 385 -21.75 -9.68 -1.41
C ARG A 385 -21.33 -8.22 -1.42
N ILE A 386 -22.28 -7.31 -1.61
CA ILE A 386 -21.96 -5.89 -1.64
C ILE A 386 -21.36 -5.42 -0.30
N VAL A 387 -21.70 -6.10 0.79
CA VAL A 387 -21.17 -5.78 2.12
C VAL A 387 -19.85 -6.53 2.39
N GLN A 388 -19.67 -7.71 1.80
CA GLN A 388 -18.51 -8.56 2.09
C GLN A 388 -17.33 -8.33 1.15
N GLU A 389 -17.57 -7.95 -0.10
CA GLU A 389 -16.52 -7.90 -1.08
C GLU A 389 -16.00 -6.48 -1.28
N GLU A 390 -14.70 -6.37 -1.54
CA GLU A 390 -14.06 -5.08 -1.72
C GLU A 390 -14.40 -4.48 -3.07
N VAL A 391 -15.16 -3.39 -3.08
CA VAL A 391 -15.52 -2.70 -4.32
C VAL A 391 -14.40 -1.78 -4.80
N PHE A 392 -13.75 -1.13 -3.87
CA PHE A 392 -12.61 -0.25 -4.12
C PHE A 392 -13.00 0.97 -4.97
N GLY A 393 -14.13 1.53 -4.67
CA GLY A 393 -14.65 2.72 -5.33
C GLY A 393 -15.42 3.58 -4.36
N PRO A 394 -16.05 4.64 -4.84
CA PRO A 394 -16.74 5.58 -3.94
C PRO A 394 -18.12 5.04 -3.55
N VAL A 395 -18.14 3.91 -2.89
CA VAL A 395 -19.36 3.17 -2.56
C VAL A 395 -19.27 2.73 -1.10
N VAL A 396 -20.24 3.15 -0.29
CA VAL A 396 -20.34 2.68 1.09
C VAL A 396 -21.68 1.98 1.30
N THR A 397 -21.69 1.00 2.21
CA THR A 397 -22.92 0.35 2.67
C THR A 397 -23.22 0.81 4.08
N VAL A 398 -24.52 0.85 4.43
CA VAL A 398 -24.94 1.21 5.79
C VAL A 398 -25.83 0.10 6.31
N GLU A 399 -25.49 -0.38 7.51
CA GLU A 399 -26.19 -1.48 8.17
C GLU A 399 -26.36 -1.13 9.64
N GLY A 400 -27.47 -1.55 10.23
CA GLY A 400 -27.76 -1.23 11.63
C GLY A 400 -27.27 -2.29 12.59
N PHE A 401 -27.06 -1.90 13.85
CA PHE A 401 -26.84 -2.84 14.94
C PHE A 401 -27.54 -2.31 16.19
N GLU A 402 -27.84 -3.23 17.11
CA GLU A 402 -28.56 -2.87 18.33
C GLU A 402 -27.61 -2.70 19.52
N THR A 403 -26.72 -3.66 19.73
CA THR A 403 -25.91 -3.70 20.94
C THR A 403 -24.42 -3.64 20.60
N GLU A 404 -23.61 -3.28 21.59
CA GLU A 404 -22.16 -3.30 21.48
C GLU A 404 -21.66 -4.65 20.99
N GLN A 405 -22.20 -5.74 21.55
CA GLN A 405 -21.79 -7.07 21.18
C GLN A 405 -22.10 -7.37 19.71
N GLU A 406 -23.26 -6.96 19.24
CA GLU A 406 -23.64 -7.17 17.84
C GLU A 406 -22.71 -6.38 16.92
N ALA A 407 -22.34 -5.14 17.29
CA ALA A 407 -21.44 -4.35 16.48
C ALA A 407 -20.10 -5.07 16.28
N ILE A 408 -19.58 -5.62 17.37
CA ILE A 408 -18.32 -6.35 17.31
C ILE A 408 -18.44 -7.58 16.42
N GLN A 409 -19.52 -8.32 16.57
CA GLN A 409 -19.75 -9.54 15.81
C GLN A 409 -19.86 -9.24 14.31
N LEU A 410 -20.62 -8.22 13.95
CA LEU A 410 -20.79 -7.85 12.54
C LEU A 410 -19.46 -7.35 11.97
N ALA A 411 -18.75 -6.51 12.71
CA ALA A 411 -17.48 -5.94 12.22
C ALA A 411 -16.45 -7.02 11.94
N ASN A 412 -16.42 -8.05 12.77
CA ASN A 412 -15.46 -9.15 12.60
C ASN A 412 -15.90 -10.21 11.59
N ASP A 413 -17.12 -10.11 11.08
CA ASP A 413 -17.65 -11.11 10.15
C ASP A 413 -17.23 -10.79 8.71
N SER A 414 -15.97 -11.06 8.42
CA SER A 414 -15.35 -10.71 7.16
C SER A 414 -14.08 -11.55 7.01
N ILE A 415 -13.70 -11.85 5.76
CA ILE A 415 -12.41 -12.48 5.53
C ILE A 415 -11.25 -11.47 5.72
N TYR A 416 -11.56 -10.19 5.74
CA TYR A 416 -10.57 -9.13 5.85
C TYR A 416 -10.37 -8.67 7.28
N GLY A 417 -9.26 -7.99 7.52
CA GLY A 417 -8.98 -7.42 8.82
C GLY A 417 -7.91 -6.35 8.75
N LEU A 418 -8.06 -5.38 7.82
CA LEU A 418 -7.02 -4.37 7.67
C LEU A 418 -7.15 -3.23 8.67
N ALA A 419 -8.30 -2.56 8.67
CA ALA A 419 -8.48 -1.37 9.51
C ALA A 419 -9.96 -1.17 9.82
N GLY A 420 -10.24 -0.22 10.71
CA GLY A 420 -11.61 0.15 11.02
C GLY A 420 -11.63 1.24 12.07
N ALA A 421 -12.84 1.68 12.42
CA ALA A 421 -13.00 2.78 13.35
C ALA A 421 -14.19 2.58 14.24
N VAL A 422 -14.13 3.23 15.42
CA VAL A 422 -15.22 3.27 16.40
C VAL A 422 -15.47 4.72 16.78
N PHE A 423 -16.71 5.14 16.68
CA PHE A 423 -17.13 6.49 17.06
C PHE A 423 -18.05 6.43 18.27
N SER A 424 -17.62 7.02 19.37
CA SER A 424 -18.37 7.07 20.62
C SER A 424 -17.73 8.14 21.51
N LYS A 425 -18.55 8.90 22.23
CA LYS A 425 -18.01 9.82 23.24
C LYS A 425 -17.56 9.08 24.50
N ASP A 426 -18.01 7.83 24.65
CA ASP A 426 -17.59 6.99 25.79
C ASP A 426 -16.28 6.30 25.40
N ILE A 427 -15.17 6.87 25.80
CA ILE A 427 -13.85 6.35 25.42
C ILE A 427 -13.63 4.95 25.96
N GLY A 428 -14.14 4.65 27.16
CA GLY A 428 -14.03 3.30 27.70
C GLY A 428 -14.70 2.26 26.83
N LYS A 429 -15.91 2.59 26.35
CA LYS A 429 -16.61 1.71 25.44
C LYS A 429 -15.85 1.57 24.12
N ALA A 430 -15.37 2.69 23.58
CA ALA A 430 -14.65 2.66 22.31
C ALA A 430 -13.39 1.79 22.40
N GLN A 431 -12.66 1.91 23.50
CA GLN A 431 -11.46 1.09 23.70
C GLN A 431 -11.80 -0.39 23.89
N ARG A 432 -12.87 -0.65 24.63
CA ARG A 432 -13.31 -2.04 24.82
C ARG A 432 -13.69 -2.69 23.51
N VAL A 433 -14.39 -1.95 22.63
CA VAL A 433 -14.73 -2.46 21.31
C VAL A 433 -13.50 -2.63 20.47
N ALA A 434 -12.62 -1.61 20.43
CA ALA A 434 -11.41 -1.67 19.62
C ALA A 434 -10.56 -2.89 19.95
N ASN A 435 -10.46 -3.22 21.24
CA ASN A 435 -9.68 -4.39 21.66
C ASN A 435 -10.22 -5.71 21.10
N LYS A 436 -11.48 -5.76 20.75
CA LYS A 436 -12.10 -6.99 20.27
C LYS A 436 -12.20 -7.07 18.74
N LEU A 437 -11.77 -6.04 18.03
CA LEU A 437 -11.80 -6.05 16.57
C LEU A 437 -10.54 -6.71 16.04
N LYS A 438 -10.71 -7.59 15.07
CA LYS A 438 -9.59 -8.32 14.47
C LYS A 438 -9.08 -7.53 13.26
N LEU A 439 -8.44 -6.42 13.56
CA LEU A 439 -7.97 -5.44 12.58
C LEU A 439 -6.54 -5.04 12.91
N GLY A 440 -5.79 -4.70 11.87
CA GLY A 440 -4.42 -4.24 12.06
C GLY A 440 -4.33 -2.85 12.67
N THR A 441 -5.26 -1.98 12.29
CA THR A 441 -5.34 -0.62 12.86
C THR A 441 -6.78 -0.32 13.23
N VAL A 442 -7.00 0.22 14.42
CA VAL A 442 -8.32 0.67 14.83
C VAL A 442 -8.24 2.13 15.25
N TRP A 443 -9.05 2.97 14.61
CA TRP A 443 -9.15 4.38 15.00
C TRP A 443 -10.31 4.57 15.96
N ILE A 444 -10.16 5.48 16.87
CA ILE A 444 -11.24 5.89 17.78
C ILE A 444 -11.50 7.36 17.50
N ASN A 445 -12.72 7.66 17.05
CA ASN A 445 -13.16 9.02 16.75
C ASN A 445 -12.32 9.71 15.68
N ASP A 446 -11.83 8.90 14.74
CA ASP A 446 -11.02 9.39 13.62
C ASP A 446 -11.08 8.33 12.51
N PHE A 447 -10.62 8.68 11.31
CA PHE A 447 -10.51 7.72 10.22
C PHE A 447 -9.36 8.12 9.30
N HIS A 448 -8.52 7.15 8.96
CA HIS A 448 -7.42 7.19 8.01
C HIS A 448 -6.04 7.58 8.55
N PRO A 449 -5.84 8.31 9.64
CA PRO A 449 -4.47 8.72 9.96
C PRO A 449 -3.52 7.54 10.10
N TYR A 450 -2.32 7.71 9.56
CA TYR A 450 -1.24 6.76 9.74
C TYR A 450 0.05 7.57 9.73
N PHE A 451 1.14 6.96 10.18
CA PHE A 451 2.43 7.63 10.14
C PHE A 451 3.54 6.58 10.15
N ALA A 452 4.74 7.01 9.76
CA ALA A 452 5.84 6.09 9.53
C ALA A 452 6.28 5.34 10.78
N GLN A 453 6.03 5.92 11.96
CA GLN A 453 6.53 5.36 13.22
C GLN A 453 5.74 4.16 13.73
N ALA A 454 4.54 3.90 13.18
CA ALA A 454 3.70 2.80 13.65
C ALA A 454 3.46 1.79 12.54
N PRO A 455 3.43 0.49 12.86
CA PRO A 455 3.28 -0.52 11.82
C PRO A 455 1.90 -0.48 11.18
N TRP A 456 1.85 -0.91 9.92
CA TRP A 456 0.64 -1.01 9.12
C TRP A 456 0.55 -2.41 8.53
N GLY A 457 -0.62 -3.02 8.62
CA GLY A 457 -0.85 -4.33 8.03
C GLY A 457 -2.10 -4.96 8.58
N GLY A 458 -2.49 -6.07 8.01
CA GLY A 458 -3.79 -6.65 8.29
C GLY A 458 -3.76 -7.97 9.04
N TYR A 459 -4.92 -8.29 9.59
CA TYR A 459 -5.25 -9.61 10.11
C TYR A 459 -5.89 -10.41 8.99
N LYS A 460 -6.02 -11.71 9.21
CA LYS A 460 -6.78 -12.60 8.32
C LYS A 460 -6.28 -12.48 6.88
N GLN A 461 -7.19 -12.29 5.92
CA GLN A 461 -6.81 -12.27 4.52
C GLN A 461 -6.44 -10.88 4.01
N SER A 462 -6.27 -9.94 4.92
CA SER A 462 -5.76 -8.62 4.52
C SER A 462 -4.24 -8.58 4.41
N GLY A 463 -3.54 -9.66 4.75
CA GLY A 463 -2.14 -9.70 4.45
C GLY A 463 -1.30 -10.48 5.44
N ILE A 464 0.00 -10.47 5.17
CA ILE A 464 1.02 -11.14 5.97
C ILE A 464 2.17 -10.16 6.15
N GLY A 465 2.58 -9.95 7.40
CA GLY A 465 3.66 -9.03 7.70
C GLY A 465 3.17 -7.64 7.99
N ARG A 466 4.11 -6.74 8.21
CA ARG A 466 3.80 -5.34 8.52
C ARG A 466 4.74 -4.43 7.75
N GLU A 467 4.21 -3.28 7.35
CA GLU A 467 5.01 -2.19 6.79
C GLU A 467 5.00 -1.04 7.78
N LEU A 468 5.95 -0.12 7.63
CA LEU A 468 6.14 1.00 8.52
C LEU A 468 6.53 0.55 9.94
N GLY A 469 6.94 1.50 10.73
CA GLY A 469 7.41 1.22 12.07
C GLY A 469 8.67 0.37 12.05
N LYS A 470 9.11 0.01 13.24
CA LYS A 470 10.25 -0.88 13.37
C LYS A 470 9.97 -2.24 12.73
N GLU A 471 8.73 -2.70 12.81
CA GLU A 471 8.34 -3.96 12.18
C GLU A 471 8.53 -3.94 10.67
N GLY A 472 8.32 -2.78 10.04
CA GLY A 472 8.54 -2.65 8.61
C GLY A 472 10.00 -2.82 8.23
N LEU A 473 10.90 -2.35 9.08
CA LEU A 473 12.33 -2.58 8.85
C LEU A 473 12.66 -4.07 8.98
N GLU A 474 12.05 -4.72 9.97
CA GLU A 474 12.34 -6.12 10.27
C GLU A 474 11.95 -7.07 9.14
N GLU A 475 11.01 -6.67 8.29
CA GLU A 475 10.66 -7.49 7.13
C GLU A 475 11.85 -7.72 6.20
N TYR A 476 12.82 -6.81 6.22
CA TYR A 476 13.98 -6.86 5.32
C TYR A 476 15.23 -7.40 6.00
N LEU A 477 15.09 -7.92 7.22
CA LEU A 477 16.20 -8.43 8.01
C LEU A 477 15.97 -9.89 8.36
N VAL A 478 17.08 -10.61 8.52
CA VAL A 478 17.05 -11.96 9.08
C VAL A 478 18.02 -12.04 10.24
N SER A 479 17.70 -12.87 11.22
CA SER A 479 18.52 -13.04 12.42
C SER A 479 19.50 -14.19 12.24
N LYS A 480 20.72 -13.99 12.73
CA LYS A 480 21.71 -15.05 12.80
C LYS A 480 22.23 -15.14 14.21
N HIS A 481 22.18 -16.34 14.79
CA HIS A 481 22.74 -16.58 16.12
C HIS A 481 24.18 -17.08 15.96
N ILE A 482 25.12 -16.38 16.58
CA ILE A 482 26.52 -16.78 16.57
C ILE A 482 26.91 -17.11 18.01
N LEU A 483 27.30 -18.37 18.23
CA LEU A 483 27.72 -18.86 19.53
C LEU A 483 29.22 -19.13 19.46
N THR A 484 29.98 -18.43 20.29
CA THR A 484 31.43 -18.64 20.36
C THR A 484 31.77 -19.38 21.64
N ASN A 485 32.49 -20.50 21.53
CA ASN A 485 33.00 -21.22 22.67
C ASN A 485 34.37 -20.68 22.98
N THR A 486 34.53 -20.03 24.13
CA THR A 486 35.80 -19.38 24.51
C THR A 486 36.77 -20.31 25.22
N ASN A 487 36.36 -21.55 25.51
CA ASN A 487 37.20 -22.54 26.16
C ASN A 487 36.79 -23.95 25.69
N PRO A 488 37.03 -24.25 24.39
CA PRO A 488 36.52 -25.50 23.83
C PRO A 488 37.15 -26.73 24.51
N GLN A 489 36.31 -27.70 24.83
CA GLN A 489 36.72 -28.95 25.44
C GLN A 489 36.32 -30.11 24.53
N LEU A 490 37.07 -31.24 24.65
CA LEU A 490 36.67 -32.45 23.92
C LEU A 490 35.34 -32.96 24.46
N VAL A 491 34.44 -33.28 23.56
CA VAL A 491 33.14 -33.85 23.95
C VAL A 491 33.27 -35.33 24.30
N ASN A 492 34.11 -36.04 23.58
CA ASN A 492 34.37 -37.49 23.77
C ASN A 492 33.13 -38.36 23.61
N TRP A 493 32.14 -37.88 22.84
CA TRP A 493 30.92 -38.68 22.64
C TRP A 493 31.20 -39.96 21.87
N PHE A 494 32.06 -39.88 20.87
CA PHE A 494 32.32 -40.99 19.96
C PHE A 494 33.65 -41.70 20.25
N SER A 495 34.24 -41.48 21.39
CA SER A 495 35.52 -42.11 21.75
C SER A 495 35.41 -43.16 22.85
N LYS A 496 34.19 -43.71 23.09
CA LYS A 496 33.95 -44.71 24.13
C LYS A 496 34.47 -46.08 23.74
#